data_f6a218dccb8cd74c217b4e9a1bbb1317
#
_entry.id   f6a218dccb8cd74c217b4e9a1bbb1317
#
_cell.length_a   1.000
_cell.length_b   1.000
_cell.length_c   1.000
_cell.angle_alpha   90.00
_cell.angle_beta   90.00
_cell.angle_gamma   90.00
#
_symmetry.space_group_name_H-M   'P 1'
#
loop_
_entity.id
_entity.type
_entity.pdbx_description
1 polymer ?
#
loop_
_entity_poly.entity_id
_entity_poly.type
_entity_poly.pdbx_seq_one_letter_code
_entity_poly.pdbx_strand_id
1 'polypeptide(L)'
;MDKIRVLVVDDSSTMRRIITDVLSADPELEVVGTAANGRIALEKLPELKPDVMTLDIEMPEMDGLQTVPHVKRSYSRLPIIMFSSLTEQGASHTLQALALGAADYVTKPTAQGAAGDLKSTISEELIGKIKALTRSSRPGLSTSASHSVKGAAPLQALALPSTPCVAQIVAIGVSTGGPNALPEVLGRLPRDFGAPIVVVQHMPPTFTKMFADRLNGVSELTVCEAHDGQELQLGSVYVAPGGYHMSLKRDAVTNAVRVALNQDAPENSCRPAADVLFRSVAELYGERALAVVLTGMGQDGLRGCQAISAAGGTVLAQDQATSVVWGMPGAVVNAGLARAVLPLEKVAAGVIEIAYAH
;
A
#
# COMPACT_ATOMS: atom_id res chain seq x y z
N MET A 1 18.23 -22.18 8.81
CA MET A 1 18.01 -20.73 8.56
C MET A 1 17.76 -20.06 9.89
N ASP A 2 18.34 -18.91 10.13
CA ASP A 2 18.07 -18.16 11.35
C ASP A 2 16.62 -17.68 11.34
N LYS A 3 15.92 -17.85 12.46
CA LYS A 3 14.53 -17.41 12.63
C LYS A 3 14.44 -15.90 12.52
N ILE A 4 13.29 -15.40 12.08
CA ILE A 4 12.96 -13.97 12.08
C ILE A 4 12.62 -13.57 13.52
N ARG A 5 13.35 -12.60 14.05
CA ARG A 5 13.27 -12.14 15.43
C ARG A 5 12.22 -11.03 15.56
N VAL A 6 11.16 -11.27 16.33
CA VAL A 6 10.03 -10.35 16.47
C VAL A 6 9.97 -9.78 17.88
N LEU A 7 9.87 -8.44 17.99
CA LEU A 7 9.52 -7.75 19.23
C LEU A 7 8.03 -7.39 19.21
N VAL A 8 7.26 -7.85 20.20
CA VAL A 8 5.81 -7.59 20.32
C VAL A 8 5.57 -6.48 21.34
N VAL A 9 4.94 -5.37 20.92
CA VAL A 9 4.66 -4.21 21.76
C VAL A 9 3.17 -3.90 21.74
N ASP A 10 2.50 -4.05 22.89
CA ASP A 10 1.06 -3.82 23.10
C ASP A 10 0.84 -3.65 24.61
N ASP A 11 -0.06 -2.80 25.07
CA ASP A 11 -0.32 -2.59 26.49
C ASP A 11 -1.12 -3.71 27.13
N SER A 12 -1.98 -4.40 26.33
CA SER A 12 -2.78 -5.53 26.77
C SER A 12 -1.94 -6.80 26.90
N SER A 13 -1.80 -7.32 28.11
CA SER A 13 -1.13 -8.60 28.37
C SER A 13 -1.77 -9.76 27.61
N THR A 14 -3.10 -9.72 27.43
CA THR A 14 -3.84 -10.71 26.67
C THR A 14 -3.49 -10.66 25.20
N MET A 15 -3.43 -9.46 24.61
CA MET A 15 -3.08 -9.30 23.19
C MET A 15 -1.62 -9.71 22.95
N ARG A 16 -0.68 -9.27 23.81
CA ARG A 16 0.72 -9.72 23.72
C ARG A 16 0.83 -11.25 23.71
N ARG A 17 0.06 -11.93 24.57
CA ARG A 17 0.03 -13.40 24.62
C ARG A 17 -0.52 -14.01 23.34
N ILE A 18 -1.65 -13.50 22.82
CA ILE A 18 -2.26 -14.00 21.58
C ILE A 18 -1.30 -13.84 20.41
N ILE A 19 -0.70 -12.66 20.24
CA ILE A 19 0.27 -12.40 19.17
C ILE A 19 1.49 -13.33 19.32
N THR A 20 2.02 -13.48 20.54
CA THR A 20 3.15 -14.38 20.81
C THR A 20 2.81 -15.84 20.48
N ASP A 21 1.62 -16.33 20.88
CA ASP A 21 1.19 -17.69 20.58
C ASP A 21 1.07 -17.93 19.08
N VAL A 22 0.46 -16.97 18.34
CA VAL A 22 0.31 -17.03 16.88
C VAL A 22 1.67 -17.04 16.18
N LEU A 23 2.57 -16.14 16.56
CA LEU A 23 3.89 -16.04 15.92
C LEU A 23 4.77 -17.25 16.24
N SER A 24 4.70 -17.78 17.48
CA SER A 24 5.47 -18.94 17.91
C SER A 24 5.03 -20.26 17.26
N ALA A 25 3.82 -20.29 16.68
CA ALA A 25 3.35 -21.45 15.92
C ALA A 25 4.03 -21.58 14.54
N ASP A 26 4.63 -20.50 14.02
CA ASP A 26 5.36 -20.53 12.76
C ASP A 26 6.84 -20.87 12.99
N PRO A 27 7.38 -21.91 12.34
CA PRO A 27 8.74 -22.38 12.59
C PRO A 27 9.84 -21.38 12.16
N GLU A 28 9.53 -20.43 11.27
CA GLU A 28 10.48 -19.42 10.80
C GLU A 28 10.56 -18.20 11.73
N LEU A 29 9.64 -18.06 12.70
CA LEU A 29 9.54 -16.90 13.58
C LEU A 29 10.02 -17.20 15.00
N GLU A 30 10.53 -16.17 15.68
CA GLU A 30 10.91 -16.21 17.10
C GLU A 30 10.50 -14.89 17.77
N VAL A 31 9.63 -14.94 18.77
CA VAL A 31 9.35 -13.77 19.61
C VAL A 31 10.48 -13.60 20.60
N VAL A 32 11.38 -12.63 20.36
CA VAL A 32 12.58 -12.40 21.18
C VAL A 32 12.31 -11.56 22.43
N GLY A 33 11.13 -10.95 22.50
CA GLY A 33 10.69 -10.21 23.66
C GLY A 33 9.33 -9.55 23.49
N THR A 34 8.81 -9.02 24.59
CA THR A 34 7.58 -8.25 24.63
C THR A 34 7.76 -6.96 25.39
N ALA A 35 6.98 -5.91 25.11
CA ALA A 35 6.96 -4.65 25.86
C ALA A 35 5.50 -4.18 26.04
N ALA A 36 5.24 -3.48 27.15
CA ALA A 36 3.90 -2.97 27.46
C ALA A 36 3.68 -1.52 26.99
N ASN A 37 4.70 -0.85 26.52
CA ASN A 37 4.64 0.50 25.94
C ASN A 37 5.89 0.81 25.12
N GLY A 38 5.90 1.96 24.45
CA GLY A 38 7.00 2.39 23.59
C GLY A 38 8.32 2.61 24.35
N ARG A 39 8.28 3.13 25.58
CA ARG A 39 9.48 3.36 26.39
C ARG A 39 10.21 2.05 26.69
N ILE A 40 9.49 1.05 27.18
CA ILE A 40 10.04 -0.29 27.44
C ILE A 40 10.56 -0.94 26.15
N ALA A 41 9.86 -0.73 25.03
CA ALA A 41 10.33 -1.22 23.74
C ALA A 41 11.68 -0.62 23.36
N LEU A 42 11.84 0.71 23.46
CA LEU A 42 13.10 1.40 23.15
C LEU A 42 14.27 0.93 24.04
N GLU A 43 14.02 0.69 25.32
CA GLU A 43 15.04 0.17 26.26
C GLU A 43 15.52 -1.24 25.87
N LYS A 44 14.63 -2.08 25.31
CA LYS A 44 14.95 -3.47 24.94
C LYS A 44 15.58 -3.62 23.55
N LEU A 45 15.38 -2.68 22.63
CA LEU A 45 15.88 -2.77 21.26
C LEU A 45 17.39 -3.05 21.14
N PRO A 46 18.29 -2.40 21.91
CA PRO A 46 19.74 -2.63 21.79
C PRO A 46 20.15 -4.06 22.11
N GLU A 47 19.49 -4.69 23.10
CA GLU A 47 19.77 -6.04 23.55
C GLU A 47 19.11 -7.07 22.65
N LEU A 48 17.81 -6.90 22.35
CA LEU A 48 17.02 -7.87 21.61
C LEU A 48 17.31 -7.90 20.12
N LYS A 49 17.72 -6.79 19.52
CA LYS A 49 18.03 -6.66 18.07
C LYS A 49 17.01 -7.39 17.20
N PRO A 50 15.71 -7.03 17.25
CA PRO A 50 14.70 -7.69 16.46
C PRO A 50 14.85 -7.37 14.95
N ASP A 51 14.39 -8.29 14.10
CA ASP A 51 14.29 -8.07 12.65
C ASP A 51 13.03 -7.28 12.26
N VAL A 52 11.99 -7.33 13.12
CA VAL A 52 10.72 -6.63 12.94
C VAL A 52 10.08 -6.35 14.30
N MET A 53 9.31 -5.26 14.38
CA MET A 53 8.54 -4.90 15.57
C MET A 53 7.05 -4.80 15.22
N THR A 54 6.20 -5.45 16.02
CA THR A 54 4.76 -5.16 16.04
C THR A 54 4.48 -4.14 17.11
N LEU A 55 3.66 -3.12 16.83
CA LEU A 55 3.49 -1.97 17.71
C LEU A 55 2.03 -1.55 17.76
N ASP A 56 1.44 -1.60 18.94
CA ASP A 56 0.13 -1.01 19.19
C ASP A 56 0.18 0.52 19.10
N ILE A 57 -0.92 1.10 18.70
CA ILE A 57 -1.08 2.56 18.60
C ILE A 57 -1.35 3.17 19.98
N GLU A 58 -2.32 2.62 20.70
CA GLU A 58 -2.82 3.20 21.95
C GLU A 58 -2.17 2.50 23.15
N MET A 59 -1.20 3.15 23.78
CA MET A 59 -0.48 2.64 24.95
C MET A 59 -0.21 3.75 25.94
N PRO A 60 -0.14 3.45 27.27
CA PRO A 60 0.21 4.42 28.30
C PRO A 60 1.69 4.82 28.21
N GLU A 61 2.03 5.96 28.80
CA GLU A 61 3.37 6.55 28.90
C GLU A 61 3.99 6.99 27.56
N MET A 62 4.13 6.10 26.60
CA MET A 62 4.60 6.37 25.23
C MET A 62 3.79 5.52 24.27
N ASP A 63 2.95 6.17 23.50
CA ASP A 63 2.09 5.55 22.48
C ASP A 63 2.84 5.14 21.21
N GLY A 64 2.14 4.50 20.26
CA GLY A 64 2.74 4.04 19.02
C GLY A 64 3.21 5.20 18.14
N LEU A 65 2.46 6.30 18.07
CA LEU A 65 2.82 7.48 17.25
C LEU A 65 4.10 8.16 17.75
N GLN A 66 4.28 8.22 19.06
CA GLN A 66 5.50 8.73 19.68
C GLN A 66 6.68 7.77 19.50
N THR A 67 6.40 6.45 19.53
CA THR A 67 7.43 5.41 19.44
C THR A 67 8.05 5.31 18.05
N VAL A 68 7.25 5.37 16.98
CA VAL A 68 7.73 5.22 15.59
C VAL A 68 8.91 6.15 15.27
N PRO A 69 8.83 7.48 15.45
CA PRO A 69 9.96 8.36 15.10
C PRO A 69 11.20 8.13 15.95
N HIS A 70 11.06 7.74 17.23
CA HIS A 70 12.19 7.41 18.08
C HIS A 70 12.93 6.15 17.58
N VAL A 71 12.17 5.10 17.21
CA VAL A 71 12.75 3.90 16.63
C VAL A 71 13.42 4.23 15.29
N LYS A 72 12.76 4.96 14.41
CA LYS A 72 13.29 5.27 13.08
C LYS A 72 14.54 6.13 13.09
N ARG A 73 14.73 6.96 14.10
CA ARG A 73 15.96 7.75 14.27
C ARG A 73 17.19 6.85 14.51
N SER A 74 17.06 5.80 15.32
CA SER A 74 18.18 4.94 15.72
C SER A 74 18.22 3.62 14.95
N TYR A 75 17.09 3.14 14.47
CA TYR A 75 16.89 1.87 13.77
C TYR A 75 16.07 2.09 12.48
N SER A 76 16.59 2.92 11.57
CA SER A 76 15.89 3.36 10.36
C SER A 76 15.36 2.20 9.49
N ARG A 77 16.07 1.07 9.48
CA ARG A 77 15.75 -0.12 8.69
C ARG A 77 14.81 -1.10 9.39
N LEU A 78 14.56 -0.95 10.70
CA LEU A 78 13.69 -1.86 11.43
C LEU A 78 12.24 -1.70 10.94
N PRO A 79 11.63 -2.69 10.29
CA PRO A 79 10.22 -2.64 9.93
C PRO A 79 9.35 -2.59 11.19
N ILE A 80 8.34 -1.70 11.17
CA ILE A 80 7.34 -1.57 12.23
C ILE A 80 5.98 -1.85 11.60
N ILE A 81 5.26 -2.85 12.12
CA ILE A 81 3.89 -3.17 11.74
C ILE A 81 2.97 -2.67 12.86
N MET A 82 2.10 -1.71 12.52
CA MET A 82 1.16 -1.16 13.50
C MET A 82 0.00 -2.12 13.74
N PHE A 83 -0.45 -2.23 14.99
CA PHE A 83 -1.74 -2.85 15.33
C PHE A 83 -2.79 -1.76 15.56
N SER A 84 -3.89 -1.81 14.82
CA SER A 84 -4.87 -0.72 14.79
C SER A 84 -6.30 -1.21 14.98
N SER A 85 -7.11 -0.45 15.69
CA SER A 85 -8.56 -0.65 15.71
C SER A 85 -9.20 -0.20 14.39
N LEU A 86 -10.37 -0.80 14.04
CA LEU A 86 -11.15 -0.44 12.84
C LEU A 86 -12.01 0.84 13.03
N THR A 87 -11.74 1.63 14.06
CA THR A 87 -12.42 2.91 14.30
C THR A 87 -11.85 4.00 13.39
N GLU A 88 -12.59 5.08 13.18
CA GLU A 88 -12.10 6.26 12.45
C GLU A 88 -10.82 6.83 13.09
N GLN A 89 -10.79 6.92 14.43
CA GLN A 89 -9.62 7.39 15.15
C GLN A 89 -8.43 6.46 14.95
N GLY A 90 -8.62 5.12 15.03
CA GLY A 90 -7.58 4.13 14.77
C GLY A 90 -7.05 4.21 13.35
N ALA A 91 -7.92 4.41 12.35
CA ALA A 91 -7.53 4.60 10.96
C ALA A 91 -6.68 5.88 10.78
N SER A 92 -7.09 6.99 11.39
CA SER A 92 -6.34 8.26 11.37
C SER A 92 -4.94 8.09 11.96
N HIS A 93 -4.84 7.52 13.16
CA HIS A 93 -3.57 7.30 13.84
C HIS A 93 -2.68 6.32 13.04
N THR A 94 -3.27 5.29 12.41
CA THR A 94 -2.52 4.35 11.56
C THR A 94 -1.89 5.06 10.36
N LEU A 95 -2.68 5.86 9.63
CA LEU A 95 -2.18 6.63 8.49
C LEU A 95 -1.09 7.64 8.91
N GLN A 96 -1.21 8.20 10.11
CA GLN A 96 -0.17 9.06 10.68
C GLN A 96 1.09 8.25 11.03
N ALA A 97 0.97 7.07 11.65
CA ALA A 97 2.11 6.21 11.95
C ALA A 97 2.86 5.77 10.68
N LEU A 98 2.12 5.45 9.61
CA LEU A 98 2.71 5.13 8.30
C LEU A 98 3.49 6.33 7.75
N ALA A 99 2.96 7.56 7.86
CA ALA A 99 3.67 8.78 7.46
C ALA A 99 4.94 9.03 8.29
N LEU A 100 4.96 8.61 9.55
CA LEU A 100 6.12 8.70 10.44
C LEU A 100 7.16 7.60 10.19
N GLY A 101 6.86 6.66 9.28
CA GLY A 101 7.82 5.63 8.85
C GLY A 101 7.47 4.20 9.26
N ALA A 102 6.28 3.93 9.81
CA ALA A 102 5.81 2.55 9.92
C ALA A 102 5.71 1.91 8.54
N ALA A 103 6.04 0.62 8.46
CA ALA A 103 6.12 -0.11 7.19
C ALA A 103 4.74 -0.58 6.71
N ASP A 104 3.90 -1.03 7.64
CA ASP A 104 2.55 -1.52 7.37
C ASP A 104 1.71 -1.56 8.66
N TYR A 105 0.49 -2.04 8.57
CA TYR A 105 -0.40 -2.21 9.71
C TYR A 105 -1.20 -3.51 9.59
N VAL A 106 -1.75 -3.96 10.72
CA VAL A 106 -2.73 -5.04 10.83
C VAL A 106 -3.90 -4.52 11.66
N THR A 107 -5.12 -4.81 11.26
CA THR A 107 -6.29 -4.41 12.00
C THR A 107 -6.59 -5.38 13.14
N LYS A 108 -6.84 -4.83 14.34
CA LYS A 108 -7.32 -5.62 15.48
C LYS A 108 -8.72 -6.13 15.15
N PRO A 109 -8.99 -7.44 15.23
CA PRO A 109 -10.33 -7.95 15.00
C PRO A 109 -11.29 -7.39 16.06
N THR A 110 -12.53 -7.13 15.66
CA THR A 110 -13.58 -6.68 16.59
C THR A 110 -13.97 -7.82 17.53
N ALA A 111 -14.30 -7.48 18.78
CA ALA A 111 -14.67 -8.43 19.85
C ALA A 111 -15.91 -9.30 19.54
N GLN A 112 -16.57 -9.12 18.39
CA GLN A 112 -17.77 -9.88 17.98
C GLN A 112 -17.47 -11.16 17.19
N GLY A 113 -16.20 -11.42 16.81
CA GLY A 113 -15.78 -12.69 16.20
C GLY A 113 -15.46 -13.76 17.25
N ALA A 114 -15.69 -15.05 16.93
CA ALA A 114 -15.25 -16.14 17.79
C ALA A 114 -13.73 -16.07 18.00
N ALA A 115 -13.23 -16.48 19.18
CA ALA A 115 -11.79 -16.43 19.50
C ALA A 115 -10.89 -17.21 18.51
N GLY A 116 -11.48 -18.13 17.72
CA GLY A 116 -10.82 -18.86 16.64
C GLY A 116 -10.57 -17.98 15.40
N ASP A 117 -11.52 -17.12 15.04
CA ASP A 117 -11.40 -16.19 13.89
C ASP A 117 -10.33 -15.13 14.15
N LEU A 118 -10.15 -14.74 15.43
CA LEU A 118 -9.09 -13.82 15.86
C LEU A 118 -7.70 -14.35 15.55
N LYS A 119 -7.43 -15.61 15.92
CA LYS A 119 -6.11 -16.22 15.71
C LYS A 119 -5.81 -16.47 14.24
N SER A 120 -6.80 -16.90 13.45
CA SER A 120 -6.61 -17.17 12.01
C SER A 120 -6.34 -15.87 11.24
N THR A 121 -7.12 -14.81 11.47
CA THR A 121 -6.95 -13.51 10.80
C THR A 121 -5.60 -12.88 11.12
N ILE A 122 -5.21 -12.86 12.41
CA ILE A 122 -3.88 -12.36 12.83
C ILE A 122 -2.78 -13.23 12.21
N SER A 123 -2.94 -14.56 12.21
CA SER A 123 -1.95 -15.49 11.68
C SER A 123 -1.67 -15.24 10.21
N GLU A 124 -2.70 -15.23 9.38
CA GLU A 124 -2.55 -15.12 7.92
C GLU A 124 -1.98 -13.75 7.52
N GLU A 125 -2.54 -12.67 8.05
CA GLU A 125 -2.13 -11.31 7.67
C GLU A 125 -0.78 -10.93 8.28
N LEU A 126 -0.58 -11.12 9.59
CA LEU A 126 0.62 -10.67 10.29
C LEU A 126 1.85 -11.46 9.88
N ILE A 127 1.76 -12.81 9.86
CA ILE A 127 2.89 -13.67 9.49
C ILE A 127 3.33 -13.39 8.05
N GLY A 128 2.37 -13.26 7.14
CA GLY A 128 2.64 -12.90 5.75
C GLY A 128 3.41 -11.58 5.63
N LYS A 129 2.94 -10.54 6.31
CA LYS A 129 3.60 -9.21 6.32
C LYS A 129 4.98 -9.25 6.96
N ILE A 130 5.16 -9.93 8.10
CA ILE A 130 6.47 -10.10 8.74
C ILE A 130 7.46 -10.74 7.78
N LYS A 131 7.10 -11.86 7.16
CA LYS A 131 7.97 -12.57 6.22
C LYS A 131 8.29 -11.73 4.98
N ALA A 132 7.31 -11.02 4.44
CA ALA A 132 7.50 -10.16 3.28
C ALA A 132 8.46 -8.99 3.57
N LEU A 133 8.27 -8.31 4.69
CA LEU A 133 9.08 -7.16 5.10
C LEU A 133 10.52 -7.53 5.46
N THR A 134 10.72 -8.69 6.11
CA THR A 134 12.06 -9.12 6.54
C THR A 134 12.88 -9.76 5.41
N ARG A 135 12.23 -10.41 4.42
CA ARG A 135 12.94 -10.91 3.22
C ARG A 135 13.52 -9.78 2.39
N SER A 136 12.83 -8.65 2.31
CA SER A 136 13.33 -7.45 1.62
C SER A 136 14.50 -6.78 2.35
N SER A 137 14.64 -7.00 3.67
CA SER A 137 15.65 -6.34 4.51
C SER A 137 16.93 -7.16 4.72
N ARG A 138 16.98 -8.44 4.33
CA ARG A 138 18.17 -9.29 4.52
C ARG A 138 19.22 -9.02 3.45
N PRO A 139 20.52 -8.75 3.83
CA PRO A 139 21.59 -8.52 2.87
C PRO A 139 21.91 -9.82 2.14
N GLY A 140 21.63 -9.86 0.87
CA GLY A 140 21.90 -11.01 0.00
C GLY A 140 21.24 -10.86 -1.38
N LEU A 141 20.25 -10.01 -1.53
CA LEU A 141 19.49 -9.79 -2.76
C LEU A 141 19.10 -8.33 -3.01
N SER A 142 19.65 -7.37 -2.29
CA SER A 142 19.31 -5.94 -2.47
C SER A 142 20.56 -5.07 -2.43
N THR A 143 20.86 -4.40 -3.53
CA THR A 143 21.68 -3.20 -3.52
C THR A 143 20.86 -2.07 -2.88
N SER A 144 21.30 -1.66 -1.71
CA SER A 144 20.62 -0.72 -0.83
C SER A 144 20.59 0.69 -1.41
N ALA A 145 19.40 1.25 -1.55
CA ALA A 145 19.20 2.69 -1.43
C ALA A 145 18.34 2.95 -0.18
N SER A 146 18.98 3.37 0.89
CA SER A 146 18.30 3.80 2.11
C SER A 146 17.69 5.17 1.86
N HIS A 147 16.38 5.23 1.67
CA HIS A 147 15.66 6.49 1.75
C HIS A 147 15.48 6.84 3.22
N SER A 148 16.41 7.65 3.75
CA SER A 148 16.18 8.35 5.01
C SER A 148 15.07 9.36 4.78
N VAL A 149 13.99 9.26 5.53
CA VAL A 149 12.97 10.30 5.63
C VAL A 149 13.65 11.53 6.27
N LYS A 150 14.27 12.35 5.44
CA LYS A 150 14.53 13.75 5.78
C LYS A 150 13.17 14.41 5.81
N GLY A 151 12.92 15.26 6.81
CA GLY A 151 11.68 16.01 6.95
C GLY A 151 11.18 16.49 5.60
N ALA A 152 9.96 16.08 5.24
CA ALA A 152 9.45 16.18 3.89
C ALA A 152 9.44 17.63 3.41
N ALA A 153 10.36 17.96 2.50
CA ALA A 153 10.17 19.11 1.65
C ALA A 153 8.89 18.90 0.82
N PRO A 154 8.10 19.91 0.54
CA PRO A 154 6.93 19.80 -0.32
C PRO A 154 7.35 19.14 -1.64
N LEU A 155 6.63 18.09 -2.04
CA LEU A 155 6.83 17.47 -3.34
C LEU A 155 6.48 18.51 -4.41
N GLN A 156 7.40 18.75 -5.35
CA GLN A 156 7.14 19.66 -6.46
C GLN A 156 6.52 18.85 -7.62
N ALA A 157 5.44 19.36 -8.17
CA ALA A 157 4.85 18.83 -9.38
C ALA A 157 5.83 18.90 -10.56
N LEU A 158 5.79 17.87 -11.40
CA LEU A 158 6.60 17.79 -12.61
C LEU A 158 5.94 18.61 -13.74
N ALA A 159 6.76 19.14 -14.64
CA ALA A 159 6.23 19.80 -15.84
C ALA A 159 5.68 18.75 -16.83
N LEU A 160 4.56 19.08 -17.47
CA LEU A 160 4.02 18.28 -18.57
C LEU A 160 4.75 18.56 -19.87
N PRO A 161 4.88 17.53 -20.77
CA PRO A 161 5.24 17.76 -22.16
C PRO A 161 4.23 18.66 -22.87
N SER A 162 4.67 19.38 -23.92
CA SER A 162 3.79 20.20 -24.75
C SER A 162 2.90 19.39 -25.70
N THR A 163 3.11 18.09 -25.81
CA THR A 163 2.31 17.15 -26.60
C THR A 163 1.00 16.80 -25.90
N PRO A 164 -0.08 16.48 -26.62
CA PRO A 164 -1.33 15.99 -26.02
C PRO A 164 -1.12 14.70 -25.26
N CYS A 165 -1.90 14.48 -24.19
CA CYS A 165 -1.91 13.22 -23.47
C CYS A 165 -2.52 12.11 -24.33
N VAL A 166 -1.77 11.04 -24.58
CA VAL A 166 -2.19 9.88 -25.38
C VAL A 166 -2.89 8.84 -24.50
N ALA A 167 -2.40 8.64 -23.28
CA ALA A 167 -3.12 7.79 -22.31
C ALA A 167 -4.41 8.48 -21.88
N GLN A 168 -5.52 7.78 -22.01
CA GLN A 168 -6.83 8.29 -21.60
C GLN A 168 -7.22 7.89 -20.19
N ILE A 169 -6.44 7.04 -19.55
CA ILE A 169 -6.61 6.61 -18.16
C ILE A 169 -5.30 6.07 -17.60
N VAL A 170 -5.09 6.31 -16.32
CA VAL A 170 -4.03 5.65 -15.52
C VAL A 170 -4.69 4.81 -14.44
N ALA A 171 -4.36 3.51 -14.36
CA ALA A 171 -4.84 2.61 -13.33
C ALA A 171 -3.67 2.18 -12.44
N ILE A 172 -3.78 2.39 -11.12
CA ILE A 172 -2.72 2.10 -10.16
C ILE A 172 -3.16 0.98 -9.21
N GLY A 173 -2.35 -0.07 -9.09
CA GLY A 173 -2.52 -1.15 -8.12
C GLY A 173 -1.40 -1.13 -7.08
N VAL A 174 -1.74 -1.17 -5.80
CA VAL A 174 -0.77 -1.05 -4.70
C VAL A 174 -1.29 -1.67 -3.41
N SER A 175 -0.39 -2.12 -2.51
CA SER A 175 -0.72 -2.74 -1.23
C SER A 175 0.24 -2.32 -0.11
N THR A 176 0.98 -3.25 0.50
CA THR A 176 1.99 -2.98 1.54
C THR A 176 3.02 -1.94 1.07
N GLY A 177 3.19 -0.89 1.85
CA GLY A 177 4.02 0.27 1.49
C GLY A 177 3.32 1.33 0.65
N GLY A 178 2.13 1.03 0.12
CA GLY A 178 1.31 1.93 -0.71
C GLY A 178 0.98 3.27 -0.05
N PRO A 179 0.63 3.30 1.24
CA PRO A 179 0.34 4.56 1.94
C PRO A 179 1.47 5.58 1.95
N ASN A 180 2.70 5.15 1.69
CA ASN A 180 3.86 6.01 1.53
C ASN A 180 4.25 6.18 0.05
N ALA A 181 4.03 5.17 -0.79
CA ALA A 181 4.38 5.23 -2.21
C ALA A 181 3.42 6.12 -3.02
N LEU A 182 2.10 6.03 -2.79
CA LEU A 182 1.12 6.84 -3.52
C LEU A 182 1.28 8.36 -3.33
N PRO A 183 1.51 8.90 -2.11
CA PRO A 183 1.80 10.32 -1.93
C PRO A 183 3.01 10.79 -2.73
N GLU A 184 4.07 9.97 -2.81
CA GLU A 184 5.29 10.28 -3.57
C GLU A 184 5.01 10.37 -5.08
N VAL A 185 4.16 9.50 -5.61
CA VAL A 185 3.79 9.50 -7.04
C VAL A 185 2.79 10.60 -7.35
N LEU A 186 1.66 10.65 -6.63
CA LEU A 186 0.56 11.59 -6.91
C LEU A 186 0.93 13.04 -6.60
N GLY A 187 1.75 13.27 -5.57
CA GLY A 187 2.21 14.61 -5.20
C GLY A 187 3.19 15.24 -6.19
N ARG A 188 3.65 14.48 -7.21
CA ARG A 188 4.50 14.97 -8.30
C ARG A 188 3.75 15.18 -9.61
N LEU A 189 2.51 14.70 -9.71
CA LEU A 189 1.70 14.89 -10.90
C LEU A 189 1.08 16.29 -10.88
N PRO A 190 1.17 17.04 -11.97
CA PRO A 190 0.66 18.42 -12.01
C PRO A 190 -0.88 18.44 -12.15
N ARG A 191 -1.47 19.54 -11.75
CA ARG A 191 -2.93 19.77 -11.70
C ARG A 191 -3.65 19.52 -13.02
N ASP A 192 -3.00 19.82 -14.12
CA ASP A 192 -3.51 19.73 -15.49
C ASP A 192 -3.14 18.41 -16.17
N PHE A 193 -2.80 17.37 -15.39
CA PHE A 193 -2.56 16.04 -15.92
C PHE A 193 -3.77 15.55 -16.75
N GLY A 194 -3.53 15.20 -18.01
CA GLY A 194 -4.54 15.03 -19.06
C GLY A 194 -5.37 13.75 -19.01
N ALA A 195 -5.30 12.96 -17.94
CA ALA A 195 -6.08 11.72 -17.80
C ALA A 195 -6.63 11.55 -16.37
N PRO A 196 -7.80 10.92 -16.18
CA PRO A 196 -8.23 10.45 -14.87
C PRO A 196 -7.33 9.33 -14.36
N ILE A 197 -7.20 9.23 -13.03
CA ILE A 197 -6.44 8.19 -12.37
C ILE A 197 -7.37 7.37 -11.48
N VAL A 198 -7.33 6.05 -11.58
CA VAL A 198 -8.09 5.11 -10.76
C VAL A 198 -7.14 4.25 -9.95
N VAL A 199 -7.40 4.10 -8.65
CA VAL A 199 -6.45 3.49 -7.71
C VAL A 199 -7.13 2.38 -6.92
N VAL A 200 -6.49 1.21 -6.88
CA VAL A 200 -6.76 0.17 -5.88
C VAL A 200 -5.60 0.13 -4.90
N GLN A 201 -5.89 0.52 -3.65
CA GLN A 201 -5.06 0.25 -2.48
C GLN A 201 -5.76 -0.80 -1.64
N HIS A 202 -5.09 -1.90 -1.31
CA HIS A 202 -5.65 -2.89 -0.40
C HIS A 202 -5.76 -2.31 1.00
N MET A 203 -6.97 -1.86 1.32
CA MET A 203 -7.33 -1.28 2.62
C MET A 203 -8.79 -1.63 2.99
N PRO A 204 -9.10 -1.78 4.28
CA PRO A 204 -10.48 -1.96 4.72
C PRO A 204 -11.31 -0.67 4.57
N PRO A 205 -12.64 -0.76 4.65
CA PRO A 205 -13.53 0.39 4.76
C PRO A 205 -13.06 1.37 5.84
N THR A 206 -13.43 2.63 5.76
CA THR A 206 -12.99 3.73 6.64
C THR A 206 -11.57 4.19 6.35
N PHE A 207 -10.61 3.25 6.19
CA PHE A 207 -9.22 3.59 5.85
C PHE A 207 -9.09 4.17 4.45
N THR A 208 -9.83 3.64 3.47
CA THR A 208 -9.78 4.12 2.07
C THR A 208 -10.24 5.56 1.94
N LYS A 209 -11.32 5.95 2.67
CA LYS A 209 -11.78 7.33 2.69
C LYS A 209 -10.73 8.27 3.27
N MET A 210 -10.23 7.97 4.47
CA MET A 210 -9.23 8.81 5.13
C MET A 210 -7.92 8.86 4.35
N PHE A 211 -7.58 7.78 3.67
CA PHE A 211 -6.42 7.75 2.79
C PHE A 211 -6.61 8.63 1.56
N ALA A 212 -7.79 8.60 0.92
CA ALA A 212 -8.12 9.52 -0.16
C ALA A 212 -8.06 10.99 0.28
N ASP A 213 -8.62 11.32 1.46
CA ASP A 213 -8.56 12.67 2.03
C ASP A 213 -7.10 13.11 2.27
N ARG A 214 -6.26 12.20 2.78
CA ARG A 214 -4.82 12.47 2.95
C ARG A 214 -4.11 12.69 1.61
N LEU A 215 -4.37 11.86 0.60
CA LEU A 215 -3.79 12.01 -0.73
C LEU A 215 -4.21 13.34 -1.36
N ASN A 216 -5.47 13.76 -1.18
CA ASN A 216 -5.96 15.05 -1.63
C ASN A 216 -5.21 16.24 -1.01
N GLY A 217 -4.72 16.08 0.23
CA GLY A 217 -3.93 17.11 0.93
C GLY A 217 -2.49 17.26 0.42
N VAL A 218 -1.97 16.30 -0.34
CA VAL A 218 -0.56 16.30 -0.82
C VAL A 218 -0.44 16.30 -2.34
N SER A 219 -1.54 16.16 -3.06
CA SER A 219 -1.59 16.15 -4.53
C SER A 219 -2.18 17.46 -5.05
N GLU A 220 -1.72 17.91 -6.22
CA GLU A 220 -2.36 18.98 -6.95
C GLU A 220 -3.63 18.53 -7.70
N LEU A 221 -3.78 17.21 -7.91
CA LEU A 221 -4.98 16.59 -8.45
C LEU A 221 -6.09 16.54 -7.40
N THR A 222 -7.34 16.51 -7.83
CA THR A 222 -8.48 16.27 -6.93
C THR A 222 -8.57 14.79 -6.62
N VAL A 223 -8.36 14.39 -5.36
CA VAL A 223 -8.43 12.98 -4.93
C VAL A 223 -9.67 12.74 -4.09
N CYS A 224 -10.41 11.68 -4.38
CA CYS A 224 -11.56 11.26 -3.59
C CYS A 224 -11.67 9.73 -3.50
N GLU A 225 -12.34 9.24 -2.46
CA GLU A 225 -12.85 7.88 -2.47
C GLU A 225 -13.97 7.79 -3.50
N ALA A 226 -13.93 6.77 -4.37
CA ALA A 226 -14.90 6.61 -5.45
C ALA A 226 -16.27 6.18 -4.93
N HIS A 227 -17.33 6.66 -5.56
CA HIS A 227 -18.70 6.18 -5.32
C HIS A 227 -19.32 5.61 -6.59
N ASP A 228 -20.31 4.74 -6.43
CA ASP A 228 -20.99 4.10 -7.56
C ASP A 228 -21.67 5.12 -8.47
N GLY A 229 -21.56 4.92 -9.78
CA GLY A 229 -22.09 5.84 -10.81
C GLY A 229 -21.29 7.12 -11.01
N GLN A 230 -20.21 7.37 -10.27
CA GLN A 230 -19.40 8.58 -10.39
C GLN A 230 -18.72 8.66 -11.76
N GLU A 231 -18.90 9.77 -12.45
CA GLU A 231 -18.26 10.05 -13.74
C GLU A 231 -16.79 10.42 -13.56
N LEU A 232 -15.91 9.86 -14.41
CA LEU A 232 -14.49 10.18 -14.38
C LEU A 232 -14.24 11.56 -15.01
N GLN A 233 -13.43 12.37 -14.31
CA GLN A 233 -13.01 13.70 -14.74
C GLN A 233 -11.49 13.77 -14.91
N LEU A 234 -11.00 14.53 -15.86
CA LEU A 234 -9.58 14.83 -16.01
C LEU A 234 -9.05 15.54 -14.74
N GLY A 235 -7.79 15.32 -14.41
CA GLY A 235 -7.19 15.90 -13.21
C GLY A 235 -7.73 15.36 -11.89
N SER A 236 -8.43 14.23 -11.91
CA SER A 236 -9.02 13.61 -10.73
C SER A 236 -8.51 12.20 -10.51
N VAL A 237 -8.42 11.82 -9.23
CA VAL A 237 -7.97 10.50 -8.75
C VAL A 237 -9.09 9.87 -7.94
N TYR A 238 -9.44 8.63 -8.27
CA TYR A 238 -10.52 7.88 -7.67
C TYR A 238 -9.95 6.66 -6.93
N VAL A 239 -10.02 6.67 -5.60
CA VAL A 239 -9.56 5.55 -4.76
C VAL A 239 -10.71 4.58 -4.55
N ALA A 240 -10.52 3.30 -4.86
CA ALA A 240 -11.52 2.27 -4.65
C ALA A 240 -11.89 2.14 -3.16
N PRO A 241 -13.18 2.15 -2.79
CA PRO A 241 -13.60 1.98 -1.40
C PRO A 241 -13.34 0.57 -0.90
N GLY A 242 -12.89 0.46 0.35
CA GLY A 242 -12.71 -0.83 1.02
C GLY A 242 -14.01 -1.62 1.11
N GLY A 243 -13.93 -2.94 0.96
CA GLY A 243 -15.11 -3.81 0.97
C GLY A 243 -15.90 -3.88 -0.34
N TYR A 244 -15.50 -3.14 -1.37
CA TYR A 244 -16.08 -3.18 -2.72
C TYR A 244 -14.97 -3.39 -3.76
N HIS A 245 -15.30 -4.12 -4.83
CA HIS A 245 -14.53 -4.05 -6.06
C HIS A 245 -14.95 -2.80 -6.84
N MET A 246 -13.96 -2.11 -7.40
CA MET A 246 -14.16 -1.00 -8.33
C MET A 246 -13.86 -1.47 -9.74
N SER A 247 -14.79 -1.27 -10.64
CA SER A 247 -14.65 -1.42 -12.09
C SER A 247 -15.16 -0.17 -12.79
N LEU A 248 -14.94 -0.07 -14.09
CA LEU A 248 -15.43 1.03 -14.90
C LEU A 248 -16.48 0.52 -15.89
N LYS A 249 -17.47 1.34 -16.17
CA LYS A 249 -18.50 1.06 -17.18
C LYS A 249 -18.75 2.29 -18.04
N ARG A 250 -19.07 2.07 -19.32
CA ARG A 250 -19.48 3.14 -20.23
C ARG A 250 -20.99 3.29 -20.15
N ASP A 251 -21.45 4.50 -19.89
CA ASP A 251 -22.86 4.86 -19.92
C ASP A 251 -23.37 4.79 -21.38
N ALA A 252 -24.42 4.03 -21.62
CA ALA A 252 -24.92 3.80 -22.98
C ALA A 252 -25.60 5.03 -23.61
N VAL A 253 -26.02 6.01 -22.78
CA VAL A 253 -26.73 7.20 -23.25
C VAL A 253 -25.77 8.37 -23.44
N THR A 254 -24.94 8.64 -22.41
CA THR A 254 -24.03 9.80 -22.40
C THR A 254 -22.66 9.48 -22.97
N ASN A 255 -22.33 8.19 -23.17
CA ASN A 255 -21.01 7.69 -23.54
C ASN A 255 -19.91 7.99 -22.50
N ALA A 256 -20.26 8.59 -21.36
CA ALA A 256 -19.33 8.87 -20.25
C ALA A 256 -18.88 7.56 -19.58
N VAL A 257 -17.65 7.55 -19.09
CA VAL A 257 -17.14 6.44 -18.28
C VAL A 257 -17.42 6.72 -16.81
N ARG A 258 -18.02 5.75 -16.14
CA ARG A 258 -18.44 5.83 -14.76
C ARG A 258 -17.86 4.70 -13.92
N VAL A 259 -17.63 4.99 -12.64
CA VAL A 259 -17.29 3.99 -11.62
C VAL A 259 -18.48 3.04 -11.43
N ALA A 260 -18.20 1.75 -11.32
CA ALA A 260 -19.15 0.73 -10.92
C ALA A 260 -18.57 -0.05 -9.74
N LEU A 261 -19.30 -0.05 -8.63
CA LEU A 261 -18.94 -0.78 -7.43
C LEU A 261 -19.74 -2.06 -7.28
N ASN A 262 -19.10 -3.15 -6.84
CA ASN A 262 -19.78 -4.39 -6.49
C ASN A 262 -19.15 -5.07 -5.29
N GLN A 263 -19.86 -6.04 -4.71
CA GLN A 263 -19.40 -6.84 -3.57
C GLN A 263 -19.23 -8.32 -3.95
N ASP A 264 -18.82 -8.60 -5.18
CA ASP A 264 -18.46 -9.93 -5.60
C ASP A 264 -17.38 -10.56 -4.69
N ALA A 265 -17.18 -11.86 -4.80
CA ALA A 265 -16.19 -12.56 -3.99
C ALA A 265 -14.79 -11.90 -4.08
N PRO A 266 -14.03 -11.84 -2.98
CA PRO A 266 -12.66 -11.32 -3.02
C PRO A 266 -11.82 -12.03 -4.09
N GLU A 267 -11.03 -11.26 -4.85
CA GLU A 267 -10.06 -11.78 -5.79
C GLU A 267 -8.64 -11.59 -5.24
N ASN A 268 -7.79 -12.62 -5.31
CA ASN A 268 -6.50 -12.68 -4.63
C ASN A 268 -6.61 -12.41 -3.10
N SER A 269 -7.72 -12.84 -2.49
CA SER A 269 -8.09 -12.56 -1.08
C SER A 269 -8.32 -11.08 -0.77
N CYS A 270 -8.44 -10.22 -1.78
CA CYS A 270 -8.60 -8.76 -1.62
C CYS A 270 -9.92 -8.26 -2.20
N ARG A 271 -10.51 -7.27 -1.53
CA ARG A 271 -11.61 -6.45 -2.02
C ARG A 271 -11.51 -5.04 -1.41
N PRO A 272 -11.05 -4.03 -2.21
CA PRO A 272 -10.87 -4.04 -3.67
C PRO A 272 -9.71 -4.91 -4.15
N ALA A 273 -9.75 -5.34 -5.43
CA ALA A 273 -8.66 -6.02 -6.13
C ALA A 273 -8.25 -5.25 -7.39
N ALA A 274 -6.94 -5.13 -7.64
CA ALA A 274 -6.40 -4.45 -8.81
C ALA A 274 -6.71 -5.18 -10.11
N ASP A 275 -6.73 -6.52 -10.08
CA ASP A 275 -7.09 -7.34 -11.26
C ASP A 275 -8.49 -7.02 -11.78
N VAL A 276 -9.48 -6.79 -10.89
CA VAL A 276 -10.86 -6.43 -11.28
C VAL A 276 -10.88 -5.08 -11.97
N LEU A 277 -10.22 -4.08 -11.40
CA LEU A 277 -10.14 -2.74 -11.98
C LEU A 277 -9.44 -2.77 -13.34
N PHE A 278 -8.27 -3.38 -13.42
CA PHE A 278 -7.44 -3.36 -14.61
C PHE A 278 -8.10 -4.06 -15.80
N ARG A 279 -8.87 -5.14 -15.57
CA ARG A 279 -9.64 -5.79 -16.64
C ARG A 279 -10.69 -4.85 -17.24
N SER A 280 -11.42 -4.11 -16.41
CA SER A 280 -12.41 -3.14 -16.90
C SER A 280 -11.76 -1.97 -17.63
N VAL A 281 -10.58 -1.55 -17.19
CA VAL A 281 -9.78 -0.52 -17.86
C VAL A 281 -9.29 -1.02 -19.21
N ALA A 282 -8.78 -2.26 -19.31
CA ALA A 282 -8.35 -2.87 -20.57
C ALA A 282 -9.49 -2.92 -21.59
N GLU A 283 -10.69 -3.33 -21.16
CA GLU A 283 -11.87 -3.44 -22.00
C GLU A 283 -12.32 -2.09 -22.58
N LEU A 284 -12.29 -1.03 -21.76
CA LEU A 284 -12.81 0.28 -22.15
C LEU A 284 -11.82 1.16 -22.91
N TYR A 285 -10.53 1.03 -22.63
CA TYR A 285 -9.53 1.98 -23.13
C TYR A 285 -8.50 1.34 -24.08
N GLY A 286 -8.32 0.01 -24.05
CA GLY A 286 -7.43 -0.69 -24.97
C GLY A 286 -5.99 -0.14 -24.90
N GLU A 287 -5.43 0.21 -26.05
CA GLU A 287 -4.08 0.77 -26.20
C GLU A 287 -3.84 2.10 -25.45
N ARG A 288 -4.92 2.81 -25.09
CA ARG A 288 -4.86 4.10 -24.38
C ARG A 288 -4.87 3.95 -22.86
N ALA A 289 -4.77 2.73 -22.35
CA ALA A 289 -4.67 2.42 -20.93
C ALA A 289 -3.20 2.38 -20.48
N LEU A 290 -2.91 3.02 -19.34
CA LEU A 290 -1.65 2.90 -18.61
C LEU A 290 -1.91 2.26 -17.25
N ALA A 291 -1.37 1.06 -17.03
CA ALA A 291 -1.37 0.43 -15.71
C ALA A 291 -0.04 0.69 -14.98
N VAL A 292 -0.11 0.96 -13.69
CA VAL A 292 1.04 1.15 -12.80
C VAL A 292 0.91 0.20 -11.62
N VAL A 293 1.91 -0.66 -11.41
CA VAL A 293 1.93 -1.58 -10.27
C VAL A 293 3.05 -1.17 -9.32
N LEU A 294 2.66 -0.77 -8.11
CA LEU A 294 3.57 -0.35 -7.06
C LEU A 294 3.76 -1.46 -6.02
N THR A 295 4.58 -1.15 -5.02
CA THR A 295 4.88 -2.02 -3.88
C THR A 295 3.64 -2.70 -3.32
N GLY A 296 3.74 -3.98 -3.02
CA GLY A 296 2.64 -4.77 -2.47
C GLY A 296 2.96 -6.25 -2.36
N MET A 297 2.29 -6.93 -1.46
CA MET A 297 2.41 -8.37 -1.28
C MET A 297 1.50 -9.12 -2.26
N GLY A 298 1.91 -10.34 -2.63
CA GLY A 298 1.12 -11.20 -3.52
C GLY A 298 1.33 -10.90 -5.00
N GLN A 299 0.30 -11.14 -5.79
CA GLN A 299 0.35 -11.02 -7.25
C GLN A 299 -0.89 -10.34 -7.86
N ASP A 300 -1.71 -9.69 -7.03
CA ASP A 300 -2.86 -8.94 -7.54
C ASP A 300 -2.40 -7.85 -8.52
N GLY A 301 -3.17 -7.63 -9.58
CA GLY A 301 -2.80 -6.78 -10.71
C GLY A 301 -2.07 -7.53 -11.84
N LEU A 302 -1.55 -8.77 -11.61
CA LEU A 302 -0.87 -9.53 -12.66
C LEU A 302 -1.82 -9.88 -13.81
N ARG A 303 -2.99 -10.46 -13.51
CA ARG A 303 -3.99 -10.83 -14.53
C ARG A 303 -4.57 -9.60 -15.22
N GLY A 304 -4.77 -8.53 -14.44
CA GLY A 304 -5.19 -7.25 -14.99
C GLY A 304 -4.16 -6.64 -15.93
N CYS A 305 -2.86 -6.68 -15.59
CA CYS A 305 -1.78 -6.26 -16.48
C CYS A 305 -1.68 -7.13 -17.75
N GLN A 306 -1.95 -8.44 -17.65
CA GLN A 306 -2.08 -9.30 -18.83
C GLN A 306 -3.19 -8.82 -19.76
N ALA A 307 -4.35 -8.48 -19.21
CA ALA A 307 -5.47 -7.93 -20.00
C ALA A 307 -5.12 -6.58 -20.64
N ILE A 308 -4.50 -5.66 -19.88
CA ILE A 308 -4.02 -4.36 -20.39
C ILE A 308 -3.04 -4.58 -21.55
N SER A 309 -2.02 -5.44 -21.37
CA SER A 309 -1.03 -5.72 -22.40
C SER A 309 -1.64 -6.38 -23.63
N ALA A 310 -2.57 -7.35 -23.46
CA ALA A 310 -3.29 -7.99 -24.55
C ALA A 310 -4.17 -7.02 -25.35
N ALA A 311 -4.68 -5.96 -24.68
CA ALA A 311 -5.45 -4.90 -25.33
C ALA A 311 -4.57 -3.79 -25.97
N GLY A 312 -3.23 -3.94 -25.95
CA GLY A 312 -2.27 -2.98 -26.50
C GLY A 312 -1.88 -1.85 -25.54
N GLY A 313 -2.42 -1.83 -24.33
CA GLY A 313 -2.08 -0.84 -23.29
C GLY A 313 -0.70 -1.05 -22.70
N THR A 314 -0.25 -0.08 -21.94
CA THR A 314 1.11 -0.04 -21.37
C THR A 314 1.10 -0.36 -19.88
N VAL A 315 2.13 -1.06 -19.42
CA VAL A 315 2.33 -1.41 -18.00
C VAL A 315 3.66 -0.86 -17.51
N LEU A 316 3.63 -0.19 -16.34
CA LEU A 316 4.78 0.29 -15.60
C LEU A 316 4.82 -0.39 -14.23
N ALA A 317 5.99 -0.78 -13.77
CA ALA A 317 6.17 -1.39 -12.45
C ALA A 317 7.22 -0.65 -11.62
N GLN A 318 7.01 -0.57 -10.31
CA GLN A 318 8.04 -0.12 -9.37
C GLN A 318 9.18 -1.15 -9.34
N ASP A 319 10.42 -0.70 -9.14
CA ASP A 319 11.56 -1.58 -9.01
C ASP A 319 11.66 -2.28 -7.64
N GLN A 320 12.52 -3.28 -7.55
CA GLN A 320 12.75 -4.04 -6.34
C GLN A 320 13.42 -3.21 -5.25
N ALA A 321 14.34 -2.33 -5.63
CA ALA A 321 15.19 -1.59 -4.69
C ALA A 321 14.40 -0.59 -3.85
N THR A 322 13.37 0.02 -4.40
CA THR A 322 12.51 0.99 -3.71
C THR A 322 11.18 0.43 -3.23
N SER A 323 10.82 -0.81 -3.61
CA SER A 323 9.63 -1.47 -3.10
C SER A 323 9.81 -1.91 -1.66
N VAL A 324 8.85 -1.59 -0.79
CA VAL A 324 8.79 -2.14 0.58
C VAL A 324 8.59 -3.65 0.52
N VAL A 325 7.70 -4.11 -0.36
CA VAL A 325 7.50 -5.53 -0.71
C VAL A 325 7.39 -5.64 -2.23
N TRP A 326 8.28 -6.41 -2.84
CA TRP A 326 8.34 -6.58 -4.29
C TRP A 326 7.56 -7.81 -4.76
N GLY A 327 6.32 -7.98 -4.25
CA GLY A 327 5.41 -9.06 -4.64
C GLY A 327 4.63 -8.71 -5.89
N MET A 328 3.70 -7.77 -5.79
CA MET A 328 2.85 -7.32 -6.90
C MET A 328 3.67 -6.83 -8.11
N PRO A 329 4.59 -5.84 -7.98
CA PRO A 329 5.39 -5.41 -9.13
C PRO A 329 6.32 -6.51 -9.63
N GLY A 330 6.88 -7.34 -8.73
CA GLY A 330 7.73 -8.46 -9.09
C GLY A 330 7.00 -9.51 -9.94
N ALA A 331 5.75 -9.82 -9.63
CA ALA A 331 4.94 -10.74 -10.43
C ALA A 331 4.75 -10.22 -11.87
N VAL A 332 4.49 -8.94 -12.03
CA VAL A 332 4.30 -8.29 -13.34
C VAL A 332 5.63 -8.25 -14.13
N VAL A 333 6.74 -7.92 -13.48
CA VAL A 333 8.07 -7.88 -14.10
C VAL A 333 8.52 -9.28 -14.52
N ASN A 334 8.36 -10.28 -13.65
CA ASN A 334 8.72 -11.67 -13.96
C ASN A 334 7.88 -12.28 -15.09
N ALA A 335 6.65 -11.79 -15.29
CA ALA A 335 5.81 -12.16 -16.42
C ALA A 335 6.15 -11.44 -17.73
N GLY A 336 7.14 -10.52 -17.71
CA GLY A 336 7.58 -9.79 -18.91
C GLY A 336 6.58 -8.74 -19.40
N LEU A 337 5.65 -8.27 -18.55
CA LEU A 337 4.58 -7.36 -18.93
C LEU A 337 4.97 -5.88 -18.80
N ALA A 338 5.94 -5.56 -17.94
CA ALA A 338 6.33 -4.19 -17.67
C ALA A 338 7.16 -3.61 -18.83
N ARG A 339 6.67 -2.54 -19.47
CA ARG A 339 7.44 -1.73 -20.43
C ARG A 339 8.60 -0.99 -19.76
N ALA A 340 8.39 -0.54 -18.52
CA ALA A 340 9.42 0.09 -17.73
C ALA A 340 9.35 -0.35 -16.27
N VAL A 341 10.52 -0.53 -15.65
CA VAL A 341 10.69 -0.83 -14.22
C VAL A 341 11.47 0.32 -13.61
N LEU A 342 10.84 1.09 -12.72
CA LEU A 342 11.36 2.36 -12.25
C LEU A 342 11.46 2.43 -10.73
N PRO A 343 12.49 3.09 -10.18
CA PRO A 343 12.51 3.43 -8.77
C PRO A 343 11.37 4.41 -8.44
N LEU A 344 10.85 4.34 -7.22
CA LEU A 344 9.64 5.04 -6.79
C LEU A 344 9.65 6.53 -7.16
N GLU A 345 10.77 7.21 -6.90
CA GLU A 345 10.94 8.64 -7.17
C GLU A 345 10.88 9.01 -8.67
N LYS A 346 11.00 8.02 -9.55
CA LYS A 346 10.91 8.21 -11.01
C LYS A 346 9.58 7.76 -11.60
N VAL A 347 8.71 7.12 -10.81
CA VAL A 347 7.42 6.60 -11.30
C VAL A 347 6.55 7.72 -11.86
N ALA A 348 6.42 8.85 -11.16
CA ALA A 348 5.63 9.98 -11.66
C ALA A 348 6.14 10.52 -13.02
N ALA A 349 7.47 10.65 -13.16
CA ALA A 349 8.07 11.05 -14.44
C ALA A 349 7.80 10.02 -15.53
N GLY A 350 7.93 8.72 -15.23
CA GLY A 350 7.61 7.65 -16.17
C GLY A 350 6.13 7.61 -16.56
N VAL A 351 5.21 7.89 -15.63
CA VAL A 351 3.78 8.05 -15.92
C VAL A 351 3.55 9.18 -16.91
N ILE A 352 4.16 10.35 -16.69
CA ILE A 352 4.06 11.50 -17.60
C ILE A 352 4.66 11.14 -18.97
N GLU A 353 5.88 10.62 -18.99
CA GLU A 353 6.55 10.23 -20.24
C GLU A 353 5.69 9.27 -21.07
N ILE A 354 5.18 8.21 -20.49
CA ILE A 354 4.37 7.20 -21.19
C ILE A 354 3.00 7.78 -21.59
N ALA A 355 2.37 8.55 -20.69
CA ALA A 355 1.05 9.12 -20.97
C ALA A 355 1.07 10.16 -22.11
N TYR A 356 2.20 10.81 -22.36
CA TYR A 356 2.38 11.82 -23.41
C TYR A 356 3.30 11.35 -24.54
N ALA A 357 3.75 10.09 -24.55
CA ALA A 357 4.52 9.54 -25.65
C ALA A 357 3.63 9.29 -26.88
N HIS A 358 4.13 9.68 -28.03
CA HIS A 358 3.52 9.37 -29.34
C HIS A 358 3.97 8.01 -29.86
#